data_6becf4f91f279b67ac204bc7f2de0652
#
_entry.id   6becf4f91f279b67ac204bc7f2de0652
#
_cell.length_a   1.000
_cell.length_b   1.000
_cell.length_c   1.000
_cell.angle_alpha   90.00
_cell.angle_beta   90.00
_cell.angle_gamma   90.00
#
_symmetry.space_group_name_H-M   'P 1'
#
loop_
_entity.id
_entity.type
_entity.pdbx_description
1 polymer ?
#
loop_
_entity_poly.entity_id
_entity_poly.type
_entity_poly.pdbx_seq_one_letter_code
_entity_poly.pdbx_strand_id
1 'polypeptide(L)'
;MPDGAQEYCYRLTWIWFAVLLVCASLSGALSLAFGRSGVICSSIVTPLVVAGTFFVEGLVRRRRFSVTFHTSGSTAQPKTIVKTFESLAKEVAFHRARLAIGADVVFLATIEPDHMYGMLWRVMLPAAANCRVDPEIILTPESLVEKMKAAKKVFFVTTPSFLKRFCAYAEQYDVPQNCVEITTSGALLDAETSAAAKRVFGIAPQEIFGSTETGGVAWRRQGADCGAHDWSVFDPVKVKASADGRLVVRSPFSFQKDFVMGDGVELSSDGRRFKLLGRKDRMVKIAEQRVSLPEMEERMKAMDGIDDVALVAIDGEKGPCLGAAIVFHDSSGSPVKRILALRKRLLPVFPKGTVPKRYRFVDELPRNAQGKIQVSALRELFAESGSMV
;
A
#
# COMPACT_ATOMS: atom_id res chain seq x y z
N MET A 1 -19.10 -2.76 -21.26
CA MET A 1 -18.24 -3.91 -20.86
C MET A 1 -17.03 -3.91 -21.78
N PRO A 2 -15.80 -4.15 -21.29
CA PRO A 2 -14.64 -4.31 -22.16
C PRO A 2 -14.87 -5.47 -23.14
N ASP A 3 -14.44 -5.31 -24.39
CA ASP A 3 -14.69 -6.28 -25.49
C ASP A 3 -14.31 -7.73 -25.15
N GLY A 4 -13.25 -7.91 -24.36
CA GLY A 4 -12.82 -9.23 -23.90
C GLY A 4 -13.77 -9.96 -22.93
N ALA A 5 -14.64 -9.23 -22.20
CA ALA A 5 -15.60 -9.83 -21.29
C ALA A 5 -16.81 -10.40 -22.03
N GLN A 6 -17.24 -9.74 -23.12
CA GLN A 6 -18.34 -10.25 -23.98
C GLN A 6 -17.93 -11.52 -24.71
N GLU A 7 -16.74 -11.55 -25.31
CA GLU A 7 -16.21 -12.74 -25.99
C GLU A 7 -16.04 -13.90 -25.01
N TYR A 8 -15.56 -13.64 -23.79
CA TYR A 8 -15.45 -14.65 -22.76
C TYR A 8 -16.82 -15.22 -22.33
N CYS A 9 -17.82 -14.38 -22.07
CA CYS A 9 -19.18 -14.82 -21.76
C CYS A 9 -19.79 -15.64 -22.89
N TYR A 10 -19.58 -15.23 -24.14
CA TYR A 10 -20.05 -15.94 -25.32
C TYR A 10 -19.43 -17.34 -25.44
N ARG A 11 -18.10 -17.44 -25.33
CA ARG A 11 -17.39 -18.75 -25.34
C ARG A 11 -17.84 -19.67 -24.22
N LEU A 12 -18.06 -19.10 -23.03
CA LEU A 12 -18.54 -19.83 -21.86
C LEU A 12 -19.94 -20.41 -22.09
N THR A 13 -20.85 -19.63 -22.67
CA THR A 13 -22.19 -20.05 -23.01
C THR A 13 -22.15 -21.26 -23.97
N TRP A 14 -21.29 -21.25 -24.97
CA TRP A 14 -21.12 -22.37 -25.91
C TRP A 14 -20.54 -23.63 -25.24
N ILE A 15 -19.60 -23.48 -24.32
CA ILE A 15 -19.06 -24.61 -23.54
C ILE A 15 -20.17 -25.26 -22.72
N TRP A 16 -20.97 -24.44 -22.01
CA TRP A 16 -22.09 -24.97 -21.23
C TRP A 16 -23.17 -25.62 -22.10
N PHE A 17 -23.47 -25.03 -23.24
CA PHE A 17 -24.39 -25.60 -24.21
C PHE A 17 -23.89 -26.96 -24.69
N ALA A 18 -22.62 -27.11 -25.05
CA ALA A 18 -22.01 -28.35 -25.45
C ALA A 18 -22.04 -29.41 -24.33
N VAL A 19 -21.73 -29.06 -23.10
CA VAL A 19 -21.79 -29.96 -21.93
C VAL A 19 -23.21 -30.46 -21.71
N LEU A 20 -24.20 -29.57 -21.73
CA LEU A 20 -25.60 -29.97 -21.58
C LEU A 20 -26.07 -30.87 -22.71
N LEU A 21 -25.67 -30.59 -23.95
CA LEU A 21 -26.00 -31.41 -25.11
C LEU A 21 -25.42 -32.82 -24.98
N VAL A 22 -24.14 -32.94 -24.57
CA VAL A 22 -23.49 -34.25 -24.34
C VAL A 22 -24.19 -35.00 -23.21
N CYS A 23 -24.52 -34.36 -22.11
CA CYS A 23 -25.24 -34.96 -20.99
C CYS A 23 -26.63 -35.46 -21.42
N ALA A 24 -27.37 -34.64 -22.19
CA ALA A 24 -28.70 -35.05 -22.70
C ALA A 24 -28.62 -36.24 -23.66
N SER A 25 -27.64 -36.22 -24.58
CA SER A 25 -27.41 -37.32 -25.52
C SER A 25 -27.03 -38.62 -24.81
N LEU A 26 -26.14 -38.53 -23.82
CA LEU A 26 -25.71 -39.69 -23.03
C LEU A 26 -26.85 -40.25 -22.19
N SER A 27 -27.67 -39.41 -21.60
CA SER A 27 -28.86 -39.79 -20.83
C SER A 27 -29.89 -40.49 -21.70
N GLY A 28 -30.13 -39.98 -22.93
CA GLY A 28 -31.01 -40.59 -23.90
C GLY A 28 -30.51 -41.96 -24.35
N ALA A 29 -29.22 -42.07 -24.67
CA ALA A 29 -28.61 -43.34 -25.09
C ALA A 29 -28.67 -44.42 -23.99
N LEU A 30 -28.33 -44.02 -22.73
CA LEU A 30 -28.42 -44.91 -21.55
C LEU A 30 -29.86 -45.37 -21.27
N SER A 31 -30.82 -44.49 -21.42
CA SER A 31 -32.24 -44.80 -21.23
C SER A 31 -32.76 -45.78 -22.27
N LEU A 32 -32.34 -45.62 -23.54
CA LEU A 32 -32.68 -46.51 -24.62
C LEU A 32 -32.03 -47.91 -24.50
N ALA A 33 -30.76 -47.94 -24.05
CA ALA A 33 -29.98 -49.17 -23.96
C ALA A 33 -30.34 -50.02 -22.73
N PHE A 34 -30.65 -49.39 -21.60
CA PHE A 34 -30.78 -50.08 -20.30
C PHE A 34 -32.12 -49.80 -19.59
N GLY A 35 -33.08 -49.17 -20.24
CA GLY A 35 -34.42 -48.92 -19.70
C GLY A 35 -34.39 -48.17 -18.36
N ARG A 36 -35.13 -48.68 -17.34
CA ARG A 36 -35.21 -48.05 -16.02
C ARG A 36 -33.85 -47.90 -15.32
N SER A 37 -32.94 -48.85 -15.49
CA SER A 37 -31.58 -48.75 -14.90
C SER A 37 -30.77 -47.65 -15.58
N GLY A 38 -30.92 -47.43 -16.88
CA GLY A 38 -30.27 -46.32 -17.60
C GLY A 38 -30.76 -44.96 -17.14
N VAL A 39 -32.04 -44.82 -16.83
CA VAL A 39 -32.61 -43.56 -16.27
C VAL A 39 -32.03 -43.26 -14.89
N ILE A 40 -31.92 -44.27 -14.01
CA ILE A 40 -31.34 -44.11 -12.69
C ILE A 40 -29.83 -43.70 -12.79
N CYS A 41 -29.04 -44.37 -13.65
CA CYS A 41 -27.65 -44.02 -13.88
C CYS A 41 -27.50 -42.58 -14.41
N SER A 42 -28.32 -42.16 -15.36
CA SER A 42 -28.27 -40.80 -15.90
C SER A 42 -28.63 -39.74 -14.88
N SER A 43 -29.56 -40.05 -13.96
CA SER A 43 -29.97 -39.12 -12.87
C SER A 43 -28.85 -38.85 -11.86
N ILE A 44 -27.85 -39.71 -11.76
CA ILE A 44 -26.68 -39.57 -10.90
C ILE A 44 -25.50 -38.95 -11.68
N VAL A 45 -25.22 -39.51 -12.87
CA VAL A 45 -24.05 -39.10 -13.65
C VAL A 45 -24.15 -37.67 -14.17
N THR A 46 -25.32 -37.25 -14.64
CA THR A 46 -25.51 -35.89 -15.17
C THR A 46 -25.23 -34.77 -14.13
N PRO A 47 -25.79 -34.81 -12.91
CA PRO A 47 -25.47 -33.85 -11.88
C PRO A 47 -23.99 -33.83 -11.48
N LEU A 48 -23.34 -35.04 -11.45
CA LEU A 48 -21.91 -35.12 -11.11
C LEU A 48 -21.03 -34.51 -12.20
N VAL A 49 -21.33 -34.70 -13.46
CA VAL A 49 -20.61 -34.07 -14.58
C VAL A 49 -20.80 -32.59 -14.58
N VAL A 50 -22.02 -32.09 -14.35
CA VAL A 50 -22.31 -30.64 -14.23
C VAL A 50 -21.58 -30.06 -13.04
N ALA A 51 -21.65 -30.67 -11.85
CA ALA A 51 -20.94 -30.21 -10.66
C ALA A 51 -19.41 -30.21 -10.86
N GLY A 52 -18.87 -31.28 -11.50
CA GLY A 52 -17.44 -31.34 -11.84
C GLY A 52 -17.02 -30.23 -12.79
N THR A 53 -17.85 -29.92 -13.79
CA THR A 53 -17.58 -28.84 -14.75
C THR A 53 -17.59 -27.46 -14.04
N PHE A 54 -18.55 -27.20 -13.15
CA PHE A 54 -18.56 -26.00 -12.33
C PHE A 54 -17.34 -25.90 -11.43
N PHE A 55 -16.91 -27.02 -10.84
CA PHE A 55 -15.73 -27.07 -10.00
C PHE A 55 -14.45 -26.74 -10.79
N VAL A 56 -14.27 -27.37 -11.95
CA VAL A 56 -13.14 -27.11 -12.87
C VAL A 56 -13.17 -25.67 -13.36
N GLU A 57 -14.33 -25.16 -13.76
CA GLU A 57 -14.50 -23.76 -14.16
C GLU A 57 -14.13 -22.81 -13.03
N GLY A 58 -14.58 -23.07 -11.81
CA GLY A 58 -14.22 -22.31 -10.63
C GLY A 58 -12.71 -22.27 -10.38
N LEU A 59 -12.01 -23.41 -10.56
CA LEU A 59 -10.56 -23.50 -10.46
C LEU A 59 -9.84 -22.71 -11.57
N VAL A 60 -10.32 -22.83 -12.82
CA VAL A 60 -9.76 -22.10 -13.98
C VAL A 60 -9.99 -20.61 -13.84
N ARG A 61 -11.18 -20.19 -13.38
CA ARG A 61 -11.48 -18.77 -13.11
C ARG A 61 -10.57 -18.19 -12.04
N ARG A 62 -10.36 -18.89 -10.91
CA ARG A 62 -9.45 -18.46 -9.85
C ARG A 62 -8.04 -18.16 -10.36
N ARG A 63 -7.55 -18.96 -11.31
CA ARG A 63 -6.21 -18.76 -11.90
C ARG A 63 -6.15 -17.64 -12.95
N ARG A 64 -7.27 -17.29 -13.59
CA ARG A 64 -7.32 -16.26 -14.66
C ARG A 64 -7.79 -14.90 -14.17
N PHE A 65 -8.42 -14.82 -13.01
CA PHE A 65 -8.86 -13.55 -12.47
C PHE A 65 -7.65 -12.73 -11.99
N SER A 66 -7.53 -11.54 -12.50
CA SER A 66 -6.47 -10.59 -12.11
C SER A 66 -7.07 -9.23 -11.81
N VAL A 67 -6.41 -8.51 -10.91
CA VAL A 67 -6.73 -7.13 -10.56
C VAL A 67 -5.61 -6.25 -11.06
N THR A 68 -5.97 -5.16 -11.73
CA THR A 68 -5.04 -4.17 -12.24
C THR A 68 -4.99 -2.98 -11.30
N PHE A 69 -3.80 -2.66 -10.83
CA PHE A 69 -3.54 -1.47 -10.01
C PHE A 69 -2.73 -0.46 -10.82
N HIS A 70 -3.12 0.81 -10.73
CA HIS A 70 -2.38 1.92 -11.27
C HIS A 70 -1.60 2.59 -10.15
N THR A 71 -0.28 2.59 -10.22
CA THR A 71 0.56 3.24 -9.22
C THR A 71 1.11 4.54 -9.79
N SER A 72 1.00 5.63 -9.02
CA SER A 72 1.74 6.85 -9.29
C SER A 72 3.22 6.59 -9.04
N GLY A 73 3.94 6.08 -10.05
CA GLY A 73 5.36 5.81 -9.94
C GLY A 73 6.15 7.09 -9.60
N SER A 74 7.33 6.93 -9.00
CA SER A 74 8.34 8.01 -8.86
C SER A 74 8.80 8.58 -10.21
N THR A 75 8.48 7.91 -11.30
CA THR A 75 8.60 8.35 -12.69
C THR A 75 7.25 8.90 -13.16
N ALA A 76 7.23 10.00 -13.91
CA ALA A 76 6.04 10.77 -14.32
C ALA A 76 4.91 9.99 -15.03
N GLN A 77 5.06 8.69 -15.30
CA GLN A 77 4.03 7.85 -15.89
C GLN A 77 3.52 6.81 -14.90
N PRO A 78 2.18 6.66 -14.74
CA PRO A 78 1.59 5.62 -13.92
C PRO A 78 2.02 4.24 -14.41
N LYS A 79 2.51 3.39 -13.50
CA LYS A 79 2.80 1.99 -13.81
C LYS A 79 1.54 1.15 -13.60
N THR A 80 1.23 0.32 -14.57
CA THR A 80 0.17 -0.67 -14.47
C THR A 80 0.73 -1.98 -13.91
N ILE A 81 0.19 -2.43 -12.78
CA ILE A 81 0.60 -3.66 -12.11
C ILE A 81 -0.57 -4.60 -12.05
N VAL A 82 -0.41 -5.78 -12.64
CA VAL A 82 -1.42 -6.83 -12.66
C VAL A 82 -1.09 -7.85 -11.57
N LYS A 83 -2.03 -8.08 -10.65
CA LYS A 83 -1.93 -9.13 -9.63
C LYS A 83 -2.97 -10.21 -9.86
N THR A 84 -2.56 -11.46 -9.75
CA THR A 84 -3.50 -12.59 -9.83
C THR A 84 -4.32 -12.68 -8.55
N PHE A 85 -5.57 -13.12 -8.67
CA PHE A 85 -6.40 -13.39 -7.50
C PHE A 85 -5.74 -14.42 -6.56
N GLU A 86 -5.00 -15.36 -7.10
CA GLU A 86 -4.26 -16.37 -6.32
C GLU A 86 -3.22 -15.70 -5.39
N SER A 87 -2.45 -14.73 -5.90
CA SER A 87 -1.45 -14.02 -5.08
C SER A 87 -2.10 -13.19 -3.98
N LEU A 88 -3.21 -12.52 -4.28
CA LEU A 88 -3.99 -11.77 -3.30
C LEU A 88 -4.61 -12.69 -2.24
N ALA A 89 -5.19 -13.82 -2.66
CA ALA A 89 -5.79 -14.79 -1.75
C ALA A 89 -4.76 -15.42 -0.80
N LYS A 90 -3.54 -15.68 -1.27
CA LYS A 90 -2.43 -16.16 -0.41
C LYS A 90 -2.07 -15.13 0.66
N GLU A 91 -2.00 -13.87 0.30
CA GLU A 91 -1.70 -12.78 1.24
C GLU A 91 -2.81 -12.62 2.28
N VAL A 92 -4.08 -12.63 1.85
CA VAL A 92 -5.25 -12.61 2.74
C VAL A 92 -5.26 -13.80 3.70
N ALA A 93 -5.04 -15.01 3.20
CA ALA A 93 -5.01 -16.21 4.01
C ALA A 93 -3.90 -16.15 5.09
N PHE A 94 -2.73 -15.64 4.71
CA PHE A 94 -1.62 -15.42 5.65
C PHE A 94 -2.01 -14.43 6.75
N HIS A 95 -2.53 -13.25 6.40
CA HIS A 95 -2.90 -12.24 7.39
C HIS A 95 -4.06 -12.68 8.27
N ARG A 96 -5.06 -13.38 7.70
CA ARG A 96 -6.16 -13.97 8.47
C ARG A 96 -5.65 -14.94 9.53
N ALA A 97 -4.74 -15.84 9.16
CA ALA A 97 -4.16 -16.82 10.11
C ALA A 97 -3.33 -16.13 11.19
N ARG A 98 -2.53 -15.12 10.81
CA ARG A 98 -1.65 -14.40 11.73
C ARG A 98 -2.39 -13.54 12.75
N LEU A 99 -3.48 -12.89 12.34
CA LEU A 99 -4.20 -11.92 13.17
C LEU A 99 -5.32 -12.54 14.00
N ALA A 100 -5.76 -13.77 13.70
CA ALA A 100 -6.82 -14.50 14.40
C ALA A 100 -8.08 -13.64 14.66
N ILE A 101 -8.56 -12.91 13.65
CA ILE A 101 -9.62 -11.92 13.75
C ILE A 101 -10.97 -12.61 13.99
N GLY A 102 -11.66 -12.24 15.07
CA GLY A 102 -13.01 -12.72 15.37
C GLY A 102 -14.09 -12.08 14.52
N ALA A 103 -15.19 -12.79 14.27
CA ALA A 103 -16.31 -12.30 13.46
C ALA A 103 -17.08 -11.11 14.08
N ASP A 104 -16.87 -10.81 15.35
CA ASP A 104 -17.47 -9.68 16.09
C ASP A 104 -16.74 -8.34 15.88
N VAL A 105 -15.67 -8.36 15.09
CA VAL A 105 -14.87 -7.17 14.77
C VAL A 105 -15.51 -6.41 13.60
N VAL A 106 -15.54 -5.08 13.72
CA VAL A 106 -15.94 -4.15 12.63
C VAL A 106 -14.69 -3.50 12.05
N PHE A 107 -14.54 -3.57 10.75
CA PHE A 107 -13.46 -2.88 10.05
C PHE A 107 -13.87 -1.45 9.72
N LEU A 108 -13.09 -0.49 10.22
CA LEU A 108 -13.18 0.93 9.90
C LEU A 108 -11.97 1.33 9.09
N ALA A 109 -12.14 2.16 8.05
CA ALA A 109 -11.05 2.52 7.16
C ALA A 109 -11.07 3.99 6.73
N THR A 110 -9.88 4.58 6.61
CA THR A 110 -9.66 5.92 6.05
C THR A 110 -9.15 5.88 4.61
N ILE A 111 -9.08 4.69 4.01
CA ILE A 111 -8.46 4.46 2.71
C ILE A 111 -9.45 3.88 1.70
N GLU A 112 -9.26 4.28 0.44
CA GLU A 112 -10.03 3.78 -0.69
C GLU A 112 -9.67 2.32 -1.03
N PRO A 113 -10.62 1.54 -1.56
CA PRO A 113 -10.38 0.15 -1.96
C PRO A 113 -9.68 0.00 -3.32
N ASP A 114 -9.49 1.06 -4.07
CA ASP A 114 -8.88 1.08 -5.41
C ASP A 114 -7.37 0.84 -5.41
N HIS A 115 -6.74 0.85 -4.23
CA HIS A 115 -5.32 0.56 -4.03
C HIS A 115 -5.09 -0.81 -3.40
N MET A 116 -3.91 -1.36 -3.64
CA MET A 116 -3.51 -2.68 -3.11
C MET A 116 -3.76 -2.81 -1.60
N TYR A 117 -3.34 -1.81 -0.81
CA TYR A 117 -3.51 -1.83 0.64
C TYR A 117 -4.98 -1.77 1.03
N GLY A 118 -5.77 -0.87 0.43
CA GLY A 118 -7.20 -0.78 0.69
C GLY A 118 -7.98 -2.00 0.22
N MET A 119 -7.68 -2.51 -0.98
CA MET A 119 -8.29 -3.73 -1.50
C MET A 119 -8.07 -4.91 -0.55
N LEU A 120 -6.83 -5.10 -0.09
CA LEU A 120 -6.48 -6.23 0.77
C LEU A 120 -7.10 -6.10 2.17
N TRP A 121 -6.87 -4.95 2.84
CA TRP A 121 -7.15 -4.78 4.26
C TRP A 121 -8.57 -4.32 4.56
N ARG A 122 -9.21 -3.57 3.65
CA ARG A 122 -10.59 -3.09 3.82
C ARG A 122 -11.62 -4.01 3.18
N VAL A 123 -11.26 -4.74 2.11
CA VAL A 123 -12.24 -5.55 1.35
C VAL A 123 -11.99 -7.04 1.54
N MET A 124 -10.82 -7.53 1.15
CA MET A 124 -10.59 -8.97 1.05
C MET A 124 -10.39 -9.64 2.39
N LEU A 125 -9.62 -9.03 3.31
CA LEU A 125 -9.34 -9.61 4.62
C LEU A 125 -10.60 -9.72 5.50
N PRO A 126 -11.40 -8.66 5.68
CA PRO A 126 -12.65 -8.76 6.45
C PRO A 126 -13.66 -9.73 5.81
N ALA A 127 -13.77 -9.76 4.47
CA ALA A 127 -14.61 -10.74 3.79
C ALA A 127 -14.16 -12.19 4.06
N ALA A 128 -12.85 -12.47 4.01
CA ALA A 128 -12.28 -13.77 4.33
C ALA A 128 -12.42 -14.14 5.83
N ALA A 129 -12.44 -13.16 6.72
CA ALA A 129 -12.63 -13.34 8.16
C ALA A 129 -14.11 -13.37 8.57
N ASN A 130 -15.04 -13.19 7.65
CA ASN A 130 -16.49 -13.05 7.90
C ASN A 130 -16.80 -11.92 8.87
N CYS A 131 -16.07 -10.79 8.76
CA CYS A 131 -16.25 -9.60 9.58
C CYS A 131 -17.11 -8.56 8.87
N ARG A 132 -17.70 -7.65 9.65
CA ARG A 132 -18.40 -6.49 9.11
C ARG A 132 -17.38 -5.42 8.68
N VAL A 133 -17.73 -4.70 7.62
CA VAL A 133 -16.98 -3.55 7.12
C VAL A 133 -17.91 -2.36 7.13
N ASP A 134 -17.46 -1.23 7.64
CA ASP A 134 -18.17 0.02 7.45
C ASP A 134 -18.04 0.44 5.97
N PRO A 135 -19.15 0.65 5.23
CA PRO A 135 -19.08 0.98 3.82
C PRO A 135 -18.49 2.37 3.56
N GLU A 136 -18.60 3.28 4.52
CA GLU A 136 -18.13 4.64 4.39
C GLU A 136 -16.63 4.76 4.69
N ILE A 137 -15.97 5.68 3.99
CA ILE A 137 -14.59 6.06 4.28
C ILE A 137 -14.61 7.12 5.38
N ILE A 138 -13.78 6.89 6.38
CA ILE A 138 -13.65 7.84 7.47
C ILE A 138 -12.75 8.99 7.01
N LEU A 139 -13.31 10.18 6.94
CA LEU A 139 -12.61 11.39 6.52
C LEU A 139 -12.28 12.32 7.69
N THR A 140 -13.09 12.27 8.76
CA THR A 140 -12.96 13.19 9.90
C THR A 140 -12.78 12.45 11.24
N PRO A 141 -12.15 13.09 12.24
CA PRO A 141 -12.04 12.56 13.59
C PRO A 141 -13.38 12.21 14.24
N GLU A 142 -14.39 13.06 14.04
CA GLU A 142 -15.74 12.90 14.61
C GLU A 142 -16.39 11.61 14.11
N SER A 143 -16.33 11.40 12.79
CA SER A 143 -16.87 10.18 12.16
C SER A 143 -16.18 8.92 12.67
N LEU A 144 -14.85 8.96 12.90
CA LEU A 144 -14.13 7.83 13.50
C LEU A 144 -14.65 7.50 14.88
N VAL A 145 -14.77 8.50 15.76
CA VAL A 145 -15.19 8.30 17.16
C VAL A 145 -16.63 7.82 17.24
N GLU A 146 -17.52 8.38 16.42
CA GLU A 146 -18.92 7.95 16.34
C GLU A 146 -19.04 6.47 15.95
N LYS A 147 -18.35 6.06 14.87
CA LYS A 147 -18.35 4.68 14.41
C LYS A 147 -17.67 3.71 15.40
N MET A 148 -16.63 4.16 16.09
CA MET A 148 -16.02 3.39 17.16
C MET A 148 -17.00 3.18 18.32
N LYS A 149 -17.76 4.21 18.74
CA LYS A 149 -18.78 4.09 19.79
C LYS A 149 -19.91 3.11 19.43
N ALA A 150 -20.24 3.00 18.13
CA ALA A 150 -21.25 2.07 17.64
C ALA A 150 -20.78 0.60 17.52
N ALA A 151 -19.49 0.33 17.65
CA ALA A 151 -18.91 -1.00 17.49
C ALA A 151 -18.43 -1.59 18.82
N LYS A 152 -18.52 -2.92 18.98
CA LYS A 152 -17.94 -3.61 20.15
C LYS A 152 -16.43 -3.72 20.07
N LYS A 153 -15.92 -4.09 18.90
CA LYS A 153 -14.50 -4.23 18.59
C LYS A 153 -14.19 -3.65 17.23
N VAL A 154 -13.11 -2.91 17.12
CA VAL A 154 -12.72 -2.20 15.92
C VAL A 154 -11.38 -2.69 15.42
N PHE A 155 -11.29 -3.00 14.13
CA PHE A 155 -10.06 -3.10 13.37
C PHE A 155 -9.91 -1.84 12.52
N PHE A 156 -8.91 -1.02 12.81
CA PHE A 156 -8.74 0.28 12.15
C PHE A 156 -7.66 0.23 11.07
N VAL A 157 -8.06 0.47 9.82
CA VAL A 157 -7.18 0.48 8.64
C VAL A 157 -6.96 1.93 8.21
N THR A 158 -5.73 2.43 8.32
CA THR A 158 -5.48 3.85 8.17
C THR A 158 -4.11 4.18 7.56
N THR A 159 -3.75 5.45 7.52
CA THR A 159 -2.46 5.96 7.06
C THR A 159 -1.73 6.72 8.18
N PRO A 160 -0.39 6.83 8.12
CA PRO A 160 0.38 7.65 9.05
C PRO A 160 -0.11 9.10 9.13
N SER A 161 -0.47 9.69 7.99
CA SER A 161 -0.95 11.07 7.91
C SER A 161 -2.26 11.28 8.65
N PHE A 162 -3.21 10.32 8.55
CA PHE A 162 -4.45 10.41 9.31
C PHE A 162 -4.20 10.25 10.81
N LEU A 163 -3.38 9.29 11.21
CA LEU A 163 -3.03 9.09 12.63
C LEU A 163 -2.38 10.34 13.22
N LYS A 164 -1.44 10.96 12.50
CA LYS A 164 -0.79 12.20 12.96
C LYS A 164 -1.80 13.31 13.20
N ARG A 165 -2.69 13.56 12.24
CA ARG A 165 -3.74 14.59 12.38
C ARG A 165 -4.72 14.25 13.49
N PHE A 166 -5.19 13.00 13.58
CA PHE A 166 -6.13 12.58 14.61
C PHE A 166 -5.52 12.74 16.00
N CYS A 167 -4.30 12.22 16.22
CA CYS A 167 -3.66 12.25 17.53
C CYS A 167 -3.31 13.69 18.01
N ALA A 168 -3.09 14.62 17.09
CA ALA A 168 -2.84 16.03 17.44
C ALA A 168 -4.04 16.70 18.11
N TYR A 169 -5.25 16.21 17.88
CA TYR A 169 -6.50 16.76 18.44
C TYR A 169 -7.30 15.75 19.25
N ALA A 170 -6.72 14.60 19.57
CA ALA A 170 -7.42 13.48 20.21
C ALA A 170 -8.00 13.81 21.59
N GLU A 171 -7.39 14.77 22.32
CA GLU A 171 -7.88 15.22 23.63
C GLU A 171 -9.27 15.88 23.56
N GLN A 172 -9.70 16.31 22.37
CA GLN A 172 -11.03 16.89 22.16
C GLN A 172 -12.13 15.82 22.04
N TYR A 173 -11.75 14.54 21.99
CA TYR A 173 -12.67 13.42 21.74
C TYR A 173 -12.60 12.39 22.85
N ASP A 174 -13.77 11.88 23.21
CA ASP A 174 -13.88 10.69 24.06
C ASP A 174 -13.75 9.43 23.19
N VAL A 175 -12.49 8.98 23.00
CA VAL A 175 -12.14 7.86 22.12
C VAL A 175 -12.33 6.52 22.83
N PRO A 176 -13.22 5.62 22.33
CA PRO A 176 -13.44 4.32 22.94
C PRO A 176 -12.20 3.43 22.91
N GLN A 177 -11.95 2.69 23.99
CA GLN A 177 -10.83 1.74 24.11
C GLN A 177 -11.22 0.34 23.56
N ASN A 178 -11.85 0.28 22.42
CA ASN A 178 -12.35 -0.95 21.79
C ASN A 178 -11.60 -1.30 20.50
N CYS A 179 -10.49 -0.62 20.21
CA CYS A 179 -9.65 -0.91 19.07
C CYS A 179 -8.80 -2.15 19.34
N VAL A 180 -9.00 -3.22 18.58
CA VAL A 180 -8.26 -4.48 18.74
C VAL A 180 -7.03 -4.55 17.84
N GLU A 181 -7.00 -3.80 16.75
CA GLU A 181 -5.86 -3.70 15.85
C GLU A 181 -5.91 -2.38 15.07
N ILE A 182 -4.75 -1.81 14.82
CA ILE A 182 -4.56 -0.68 13.92
C ILE A 182 -3.49 -1.08 12.91
N THR A 183 -3.81 -1.02 11.62
CA THR A 183 -2.81 -1.17 10.56
C THR A 183 -2.61 0.13 9.82
N THR A 184 -1.36 0.39 9.44
CA THR A 184 -0.99 1.55 8.64
C THR A 184 0.05 1.18 7.58
N SER A 185 -0.02 1.84 6.43
CA SER A 185 0.90 1.63 5.30
C SER A 185 0.93 2.87 4.41
N GLY A 186 1.75 2.83 3.36
CA GLY A 186 1.85 3.89 2.35
C GLY A 186 2.94 4.91 2.61
N ALA A 187 3.25 5.20 3.87
CA ALA A 187 4.38 6.02 4.32
C ALA A 187 4.94 5.47 5.63
N LEU A 188 6.11 5.94 6.05
CA LEU A 188 6.66 5.61 7.36
C LEU A 188 5.88 6.36 8.45
N LEU A 189 5.57 5.66 9.53
CA LEU A 189 5.03 6.27 10.73
C LEU A 189 6.19 6.76 11.60
N ASP A 190 6.12 7.99 12.08
CA ASP A 190 7.11 8.49 13.04
C ASP A 190 6.83 7.94 14.46
N ALA A 191 7.88 7.89 15.28
CA ALA A 191 7.81 7.29 16.62
C ALA A 191 6.88 8.08 17.57
N GLU A 192 6.81 9.38 17.41
CA GLU A 192 5.96 10.26 18.21
C GLU A 192 4.47 9.98 17.91
N THR A 193 4.10 9.93 16.62
CA THR A 193 2.74 9.58 16.19
C THR A 193 2.36 8.17 16.63
N SER A 194 3.29 7.20 16.55
CA SER A 194 3.03 5.84 17.03
C SER A 194 2.76 5.80 18.54
N ALA A 195 3.56 6.52 19.33
CA ALA A 195 3.37 6.62 20.78
C ALA A 195 2.07 7.34 21.14
N ALA A 196 1.73 8.42 20.41
CA ALA A 196 0.48 9.14 20.59
C ALA A 196 -0.74 8.22 20.26
N ALA A 197 -0.70 7.49 19.16
CA ALA A 197 -1.75 6.54 18.81
C ALA A 197 -1.91 5.45 19.88
N LYS A 198 -0.81 4.96 20.45
CA LYS A 198 -0.87 3.99 21.57
C LYS A 198 -1.57 4.59 22.79
N ARG A 199 -1.31 5.85 23.14
CA ARG A 199 -2.01 6.51 24.25
C ARG A 199 -3.50 6.69 23.98
N VAL A 200 -3.85 7.06 22.75
CA VAL A 200 -5.23 7.35 22.34
C VAL A 200 -6.08 6.09 22.20
N PHE A 201 -5.57 5.04 21.54
CA PHE A 201 -6.34 3.84 21.20
C PHE A 201 -6.02 2.62 22.07
N GLY A 202 -5.09 2.73 23.01
CA GLY A 202 -4.63 1.62 23.85
C GLY A 202 -3.67 0.64 23.17
N ILE A 203 -3.49 0.74 21.85
CA ILE A 203 -2.64 -0.15 21.05
C ILE A 203 -1.76 0.64 20.07
N ALA A 204 -0.47 0.25 19.98
CA ALA A 204 0.42 0.85 18.99
C ALA A 204 0.08 0.33 17.59
N PRO A 205 0.07 1.20 16.55
CA PRO A 205 -0.21 0.78 15.18
C PRO A 205 0.81 -0.21 14.65
N GLN A 206 0.34 -1.19 13.88
CA GLN A 206 1.17 -2.08 13.10
C GLN A 206 1.42 -1.45 11.73
N GLU A 207 2.66 -1.13 11.44
CA GLU A 207 3.09 -0.69 10.12
C GLU A 207 3.30 -1.89 9.20
N ILE A 208 2.79 -1.81 7.98
CA ILE A 208 2.98 -2.81 6.92
C ILE A 208 3.87 -2.20 5.85
N PHE A 209 5.03 -2.81 5.62
CA PHE A 209 5.94 -2.46 4.55
C PHE A 209 5.77 -3.40 3.36
N GLY A 210 5.71 -2.83 2.17
CA GLY A 210 5.55 -3.56 0.92
C GLY A 210 5.32 -2.64 -0.26
N SER A 211 5.01 -3.22 -1.40
CA SER A 211 4.64 -2.50 -2.61
C SER A 211 3.51 -3.21 -3.33
N THR A 212 2.92 -2.57 -4.33
CA THR A 212 1.90 -3.20 -5.16
C THR A 212 2.46 -4.45 -5.86
N GLU A 213 3.73 -4.45 -6.24
CA GLU A 213 4.42 -5.57 -6.90
C GLU A 213 4.63 -6.75 -5.95
N THR A 214 5.10 -6.49 -4.74
CA THR A 214 5.52 -7.55 -3.80
C THR A 214 4.39 -8.05 -2.91
N GLY A 215 3.34 -7.25 -2.69
CA GLY A 215 2.47 -7.41 -1.54
C GLY A 215 3.17 -6.98 -0.26
N GLY A 216 2.65 -7.38 0.90
CA GLY A 216 3.29 -7.16 2.18
C GLY A 216 4.60 -7.92 2.30
N VAL A 217 5.65 -7.24 2.73
CA VAL A 217 7.00 -7.81 2.90
C VAL A 217 7.36 -7.99 4.35
N ALA A 218 7.10 -6.96 5.13
CA ALA A 218 7.49 -6.91 6.55
C ALA A 218 6.51 -6.03 7.35
N TRP A 219 6.63 -6.12 8.64
CA TRP A 219 5.86 -5.34 9.58
C TRP A 219 6.73 -4.88 10.74
N ARG A 220 6.32 -3.83 11.40
CA ARG A 220 6.85 -3.43 12.70
C ARG A 220 5.76 -2.80 13.56
N ARG A 221 6.01 -2.75 14.86
CA ARG A 221 5.20 -2.02 15.83
C ARG A 221 6.15 -1.26 16.74
N GLN A 222 6.18 0.05 16.62
CA GLN A 222 7.13 0.87 17.36
C GLN A 222 6.80 0.85 18.86
N GLY A 223 7.84 0.85 19.71
CA GLY A 223 7.68 0.80 21.17
C GLY A 223 7.34 -0.57 21.74
N ALA A 224 7.27 -1.65 20.92
CA ALA A 224 7.32 -3.03 21.39
C ALA A 224 8.78 -3.52 21.42
N ASP A 225 9.05 -4.67 22.04
CA ASP A 225 10.38 -5.25 22.30
C ASP A 225 11.27 -5.55 21.06
N CYS A 226 10.83 -5.18 19.87
CA CYS A 226 11.65 -5.14 18.66
C CYS A 226 12.43 -3.83 18.67
N GLY A 227 13.75 -3.85 18.48
CA GLY A 227 14.57 -2.66 18.37
C GLY A 227 13.87 -1.59 17.52
N ALA A 228 13.81 -0.36 17.99
CA ALA A 228 12.87 0.70 17.57
C ALA A 228 12.79 1.00 16.06
N HIS A 229 13.63 0.37 15.23
CA HIS A 229 13.73 0.63 13.79
C HIS A 229 13.73 -0.62 12.91
N ASP A 230 13.63 -1.83 13.48
CA ASP A 230 13.77 -3.07 12.72
C ASP A 230 12.42 -3.55 12.17
N TRP A 231 12.40 -3.82 10.88
CA TRP A 231 11.26 -4.44 10.21
C TRP A 231 11.38 -5.95 10.29
N SER A 232 10.35 -6.62 10.79
CA SER A 232 10.24 -8.07 10.84
C SER A 232 9.65 -8.59 9.54
N VAL A 233 10.38 -9.43 8.82
CA VAL A 233 9.95 -10.03 7.55
C VAL A 233 8.81 -11.02 7.82
N PHE A 234 7.77 -11.01 7.00
CA PHE A 234 6.70 -12.01 7.09
C PHE A 234 7.23 -13.41 6.77
N ASP A 235 6.82 -14.43 7.52
CA ASP A 235 7.34 -15.79 7.40
C ASP A 235 7.39 -16.37 5.99
N PRO A 236 6.36 -16.21 5.13
CA PRO A 236 6.40 -16.77 3.77
C PRO A 236 7.25 -15.94 2.80
N VAL A 237 7.74 -14.77 3.22
CA VAL A 237 8.56 -13.87 2.40
C VAL A 237 10.02 -14.11 2.69
N LYS A 238 10.86 -14.08 1.65
CA LYS A 238 12.31 -14.14 1.76
C LYS A 238 12.91 -12.86 1.20
N VAL A 239 13.92 -12.33 1.89
CA VAL A 239 14.60 -11.10 1.49
C VAL A 239 16.10 -11.32 1.41
N LYS A 240 16.77 -10.57 0.54
CA LYS A 240 18.23 -10.45 0.45
C LYS A 240 18.60 -9.03 0.03
N ALA A 241 19.84 -8.62 0.28
CA ALA A 241 20.38 -7.40 -0.28
C ALA A 241 21.00 -7.68 -1.66
N SER A 242 20.78 -6.79 -2.62
CA SER A 242 21.50 -6.77 -3.89
C SER A 242 22.93 -6.24 -3.69
N ALA A 243 23.77 -6.37 -4.72
CA ALA A 243 25.16 -5.88 -4.66
C ALA A 243 25.27 -4.38 -4.33
N ASP A 244 24.29 -3.59 -4.73
CA ASP A 244 24.19 -2.16 -4.41
C ASP A 244 23.40 -1.88 -3.11
N GLY A 245 23.07 -2.92 -2.33
CA GLY A 245 22.42 -2.82 -1.02
C GLY A 245 20.92 -2.48 -1.09
N ARG A 246 20.23 -2.75 -2.23
CA ARG A 246 18.77 -2.64 -2.32
C ARG A 246 18.09 -3.92 -1.85
N LEU A 247 16.87 -3.77 -1.32
CA LEU A 247 16.06 -4.90 -0.91
C LEU A 247 15.57 -5.69 -2.11
N VAL A 248 15.89 -6.98 -2.13
CA VAL A 248 15.38 -7.95 -3.11
C VAL A 248 14.38 -8.86 -2.39
N VAL A 249 13.16 -8.92 -2.91
CA VAL A 249 12.04 -9.62 -2.29
C VAL A 249 11.62 -10.82 -3.13
N ARG A 250 11.53 -11.98 -2.51
CA ARG A 250 10.86 -13.16 -3.04
C ARG A 250 9.62 -13.43 -2.18
N SER A 251 8.45 -13.24 -2.76
CA SER A 251 7.17 -13.29 -2.04
C SER A 251 6.18 -14.21 -2.75
N PRO A 252 5.45 -15.09 -2.03
CA PRO A 252 4.34 -15.86 -2.60
C PRO A 252 3.14 -14.97 -2.96
N PHE A 253 3.16 -13.71 -2.52
CA PHE A 253 2.17 -12.68 -2.82
C PHE A 253 2.48 -11.93 -4.12
N SER A 254 3.64 -12.21 -4.75
CA SER A 254 4.07 -11.68 -6.04
C SER A 254 4.13 -12.78 -7.10
N PHE A 255 3.86 -12.44 -8.35
CA PHE A 255 4.11 -13.35 -9.47
C PHE A 255 5.57 -13.32 -9.94
N GLN A 256 6.35 -12.31 -9.55
CA GLN A 256 7.78 -12.20 -9.86
C GLN A 256 8.59 -13.02 -8.85
N LYS A 257 9.58 -13.76 -9.36
CA LYS A 257 10.43 -14.60 -8.50
C LYS A 257 11.29 -13.79 -7.54
N ASP A 258 11.99 -12.77 -8.05
CA ASP A 258 12.83 -11.86 -7.27
C ASP A 258 12.54 -10.43 -7.75
N PHE A 259 12.02 -9.60 -6.86
CA PHE A 259 11.71 -8.20 -7.14
C PHE A 259 12.70 -7.30 -6.41
N VAL A 260 13.40 -6.44 -7.16
CA VAL A 260 14.32 -5.46 -6.57
C VAL A 260 13.56 -4.18 -6.27
N MET A 261 13.40 -3.89 -4.98
CA MET A 261 12.78 -2.64 -4.51
C MET A 261 13.74 -1.46 -4.64
N GLY A 262 13.20 -0.26 -4.63
CA GLY A 262 14.01 0.97 -4.60
C GLY A 262 14.64 1.26 -3.23
N ASP A 263 14.28 0.50 -2.21
CA ASP A 263 14.65 0.73 -0.82
C ASP A 263 16.01 0.11 -0.49
N GLY A 264 16.93 0.90 0.05
CA GLY A 264 18.19 0.44 0.63
C GLY A 264 17.95 -0.18 1.99
N VAL A 265 18.67 -1.26 2.30
CA VAL A 265 18.48 -1.98 3.56
C VAL A 265 19.78 -2.45 4.17
N GLU A 266 19.77 -2.59 5.49
CA GLU A 266 20.73 -3.37 6.27
C GLU A 266 19.97 -4.59 6.84
N LEU A 267 20.41 -5.79 6.43
CA LEU A 267 19.76 -7.04 6.84
C LEU A 267 20.39 -7.58 8.13
N SER A 268 19.58 -8.18 9.00
CA SER A 268 20.08 -9.05 10.07
C SER A 268 20.74 -10.31 9.49
N SER A 269 21.63 -10.93 10.26
CA SER A 269 22.38 -12.12 9.84
C SER A 269 21.48 -13.32 9.47
N ASP A 270 20.30 -13.42 10.07
CA ASP A 270 19.31 -14.46 9.80
C ASP A 270 18.36 -14.14 8.64
N GLY A 271 18.44 -12.92 8.07
CA GLY A 271 17.55 -12.45 7.01
C GLY A 271 16.09 -12.28 7.44
N ARG A 272 15.80 -12.29 8.75
CA ARG A 272 14.44 -12.17 9.28
C ARG A 272 14.05 -10.75 9.64
N ARG A 273 15.02 -9.85 9.74
CA ARG A 273 14.81 -8.44 10.05
C ARG A 273 15.67 -7.56 9.17
N PHE A 274 15.25 -6.33 8.98
CA PHE A 274 16.04 -5.30 8.31
C PHE A 274 15.75 -3.90 8.82
N LYS A 275 16.74 -3.03 8.64
CA LYS A 275 16.59 -1.58 8.76
C LYS A 275 16.44 -0.97 7.37
N LEU A 276 15.55 0.01 7.23
CA LEU A 276 15.46 0.81 6.01
C LEU A 276 16.51 1.91 6.05
N LEU A 277 17.28 2.00 4.97
CA LEU A 277 18.32 3.03 4.76
C LEU A 277 17.86 4.13 3.79
N GLY A 278 16.53 4.17 3.52
CA GLY A 278 15.94 5.12 2.58
C GLY A 278 15.88 4.61 1.14
N ARG A 279 15.31 5.46 0.26
CA ARG A 279 15.07 5.13 -1.16
C ARG A 279 16.30 5.42 -2.02
N LYS A 280 16.91 4.38 -2.59
CA LYS A 280 18.03 4.51 -3.52
C LYS A 280 17.62 4.87 -4.96
N ASP A 281 16.38 4.65 -5.32
CA ASP A 281 15.83 5.05 -6.61
C ASP A 281 15.46 6.55 -6.71
N ARG A 282 15.48 7.28 -5.58
CA ARG A 282 15.38 8.75 -5.52
C ARG A 282 16.75 9.44 -5.46
N MET A 283 17.80 8.78 -5.96
CA MET A 283 19.06 9.43 -6.22
C MET A 283 19.01 10.18 -7.55
N VAL A 284 19.38 11.44 -7.53
CA VAL A 284 19.46 12.28 -8.72
C VAL A 284 20.89 12.69 -9.01
N LYS A 285 21.22 12.88 -10.28
CA LYS A 285 22.51 13.41 -10.69
C LYS A 285 22.41 14.91 -10.86
N ILE A 286 23.03 15.66 -9.98
CA ILE A 286 23.08 17.13 -10.00
C ILE A 286 24.54 17.56 -10.02
N ALA A 287 24.92 18.42 -10.96
CA ALA A 287 26.31 18.90 -11.11
C ALA A 287 27.34 17.74 -11.08
N GLU A 288 27.08 16.68 -11.87
CA GLU A 288 27.88 15.45 -11.97
C GLU A 288 27.97 14.58 -10.69
N GLN A 289 27.29 14.96 -9.63
CA GLN A 289 27.28 14.23 -8.36
C GLN A 289 25.93 13.54 -8.10
N ARG A 290 25.99 12.36 -7.51
CA ARG A 290 24.79 11.62 -7.07
C ARG A 290 24.36 12.12 -5.71
N VAL A 291 23.10 12.52 -5.58
CA VAL A 291 22.51 13.03 -4.36
C VAL A 291 21.28 12.22 -4.00
N SER A 292 21.20 11.80 -2.76
CA SER A 292 20.02 11.16 -2.18
C SER A 292 19.03 12.25 -1.77
N LEU A 293 17.89 12.35 -2.49
CA LEU A 293 16.84 13.28 -2.09
C LEU A 293 16.25 12.93 -0.71
N PRO A 294 15.97 11.65 -0.39
CA PRO A 294 15.46 11.29 0.93
C PRO A 294 16.39 11.65 2.07
N GLU A 295 17.70 11.44 1.92
CA GLU A 295 18.68 11.80 2.94
C GLU A 295 18.71 13.32 3.20
N MET A 296 18.63 14.11 2.14
CA MET A 296 18.59 15.57 2.26
C MET A 296 17.27 16.03 2.88
N GLU A 297 16.13 15.43 2.50
CA GLU A 297 14.82 15.70 3.08
C GLU A 297 14.80 15.40 4.59
N GLU A 298 15.35 14.26 5.01
CA GLU A 298 15.43 13.88 6.42
C GLU A 298 16.25 14.86 7.24
N ARG A 299 17.41 15.28 6.71
CA ARG A 299 18.23 16.30 7.39
C ARG A 299 17.56 17.65 7.45
N MET A 300 16.80 18.02 6.43
CA MET A 300 16.03 19.28 6.45
C MET A 300 14.87 19.20 7.45
N LYS A 301 14.16 18.09 7.53
CA LYS A 301 13.09 17.85 8.52
C LYS A 301 13.60 17.89 9.97
N ALA A 302 14.83 17.47 10.21
CA ALA A 302 15.45 17.54 11.52
C ALA A 302 15.88 18.97 11.93
N MET A 303 15.63 19.98 11.10
CA MET A 303 15.91 21.38 11.43
C MET A 303 14.68 22.01 12.09
N ASP A 304 14.94 22.83 13.14
CA ASP A 304 13.87 23.50 13.88
C ASP A 304 12.97 24.35 12.98
N GLY A 305 11.68 24.26 13.19
CA GLY A 305 10.66 25.04 12.49
C GLY A 305 10.26 24.49 11.12
N ILE A 306 10.76 23.32 10.69
CA ILE A 306 10.31 22.64 9.47
C ILE A 306 9.39 21.49 9.84
N ASP A 307 8.13 21.57 9.41
CA ASP A 307 7.14 20.49 9.61
C ASP A 307 7.24 19.41 8.53
N ASP A 308 7.47 19.83 7.27
CA ASP A 308 7.63 18.89 6.16
C ASP A 308 8.45 19.49 5.02
N VAL A 309 9.08 18.64 4.22
CA VAL A 309 9.86 19.05 3.04
C VAL A 309 9.83 17.96 1.98
N ALA A 310 9.79 18.38 0.72
CA ALA A 310 9.96 17.51 -0.43
C ALA A 310 10.92 18.14 -1.43
N LEU A 311 11.84 17.31 -1.94
CA LEU A 311 12.82 17.71 -2.93
C LEU A 311 12.49 17.11 -4.29
N VAL A 312 12.75 17.87 -5.34
CA VAL A 312 12.58 17.44 -6.72
C VAL A 312 13.70 17.99 -7.61
N ALA A 313 14.14 17.16 -8.56
CA ALA A 313 15.00 17.65 -9.63
C ALA A 313 14.18 18.45 -10.64
N ILE A 314 14.64 19.64 -10.95
CA ILE A 314 14.03 20.59 -11.88
C ILE A 314 15.06 21.11 -12.87
N ASP A 315 14.60 21.55 -14.04
CA ASP A 315 15.47 22.20 -15.02
C ASP A 315 15.77 23.64 -14.58
N GLY A 316 17.04 23.95 -14.48
CA GLY A 316 17.54 25.31 -14.20
C GLY A 316 18.29 25.88 -15.39
N GLU A 317 18.54 27.18 -15.39
CA GLU A 317 19.25 27.89 -16.49
C GLU A 317 20.63 27.31 -16.84
N LYS A 318 21.33 26.72 -15.84
CA LYS A 318 22.67 26.13 -16.00
C LYS A 318 22.64 24.61 -15.90
N GLY A 319 21.53 23.97 -16.26
CA GLY A 319 21.30 22.53 -16.17
C GLY A 319 20.51 22.10 -14.92
N PRO A 320 20.34 20.79 -14.70
CA PRO A 320 19.51 20.27 -13.62
C PRO A 320 19.94 20.78 -12.24
N CYS A 321 18.97 21.18 -11.43
CA CYS A 321 19.16 21.62 -10.05
C CYS A 321 18.06 21.08 -9.13
N LEU A 322 18.20 21.27 -7.83
CA LEU A 322 17.16 20.88 -6.87
C LEU A 322 16.23 22.05 -6.55
N GLY A 323 14.92 21.74 -6.55
CA GLY A 323 13.86 22.51 -5.94
C GLY A 323 13.49 21.90 -4.58
N ALA A 324 13.22 22.74 -3.58
CA ALA A 324 12.75 22.37 -2.26
C ALA A 324 11.40 23.04 -1.97
N ALA A 325 10.34 22.25 -1.79
CA ALA A 325 9.07 22.69 -1.24
C ALA A 325 9.06 22.41 0.26
N ILE A 326 8.78 23.42 1.07
CA ILE A 326 8.96 23.38 2.53
C ILE A 326 7.71 23.90 3.22
N VAL A 327 7.24 23.14 4.21
CA VAL A 327 6.21 23.54 5.16
C VAL A 327 6.89 23.95 6.45
N PHE A 328 6.65 25.16 6.89
CA PHE A 328 7.16 25.67 8.17
C PHE A 328 6.06 25.65 9.22
N HIS A 329 6.46 25.33 10.45
CA HIS A 329 5.57 25.41 11.63
C HIS A 329 4.99 26.81 11.82
N ASP A 330 5.80 27.83 11.59
CA ASP A 330 5.41 29.24 11.64
C ASP A 330 5.82 29.92 10.33
N SER A 331 4.85 30.48 9.61
CA SER A 331 5.09 31.22 8.36
C SER A 331 5.64 32.65 8.59
N SER A 332 5.75 33.12 9.85
CA SER A 332 6.33 34.43 10.18
C SER A 332 7.84 34.47 9.94
N GLY A 333 8.35 35.56 9.45
CA GLY A 333 9.79 35.80 9.24
C GLY A 333 10.22 35.90 7.78
N SER A 334 11.44 36.39 7.57
CA SER A 334 11.97 36.62 6.22
C SER A 334 12.33 35.31 5.50
N PRO A 335 11.74 35.06 4.33
CA PRO A 335 12.07 33.90 3.50
C PRO A 335 13.56 33.78 3.18
N VAL A 336 14.21 34.90 2.90
CA VAL A 336 15.65 34.98 2.57
C VAL A 336 16.51 34.51 3.75
N LYS A 337 16.20 34.96 4.99
CA LYS A 337 16.94 34.50 6.18
C LYS A 337 16.81 33.01 6.41
N ARG A 338 15.61 32.42 6.18
CA ARG A 338 15.36 30.98 6.28
C ARG A 338 16.16 30.19 5.25
N ILE A 339 16.15 30.61 3.98
CA ILE A 339 16.94 29.99 2.91
C ILE A 339 18.44 30.02 3.25
N LEU A 340 18.95 31.13 3.71
CA LEU A 340 20.36 31.27 4.11
C LEU A 340 20.72 30.33 5.27
N ALA A 341 19.87 30.23 6.28
CA ALA A 341 20.06 29.31 7.41
C ALA A 341 20.06 27.84 6.96
N LEU A 342 19.12 27.44 6.09
CA LEU A 342 19.07 26.10 5.48
C LEU A 342 20.35 25.78 4.71
N ARG A 343 20.76 26.68 3.83
CA ARG A 343 21.97 26.51 3.02
C ARG A 343 23.22 26.39 3.90
N LYS A 344 23.34 27.21 4.95
CA LYS A 344 24.46 27.14 5.89
C LYS A 344 24.57 25.78 6.58
N ARG A 345 23.45 25.11 6.87
CA ARG A 345 23.42 23.78 7.49
C ARG A 345 23.64 22.64 6.48
N LEU A 346 23.21 22.81 5.23
CA LEU A 346 23.34 21.77 4.19
C LEU A 346 24.72 21.75 3.53
N LEU A 347 25.34 22.90 3.31
CA LEU A 347 26.62 23.02 2.60
C LEU A 347 27.81 22.24 3.21
N PRO A 348 27.91 22.07 4.55
CA PRO A 348 28.96 21.23 5.13
C PRO A 348 28.80 19.74 4.88
N VAL A 349 27.57 19.29 4.58
CA VAL A 349 27.20 17.87 4.48
C VAL A 349 27.05 17.42 3.03
N PHE A 350 26.53 18.28 2.18
CA PHE A 350 26.27 17.97 0.78
C PHE A 350 27.19 18.77 -0.14
N PRO A 351 27.61 18.17 -1.28
CA PRO A 351 28.46 18.86 -2.23
C PRO A 351 27.86 20.20 -2.69
N LYS A 352 28.69 21.23 -2.84
CA LYS A 352 28.28 22.62 -3.08
C LYS A 352 27.30 22.83 -4.24
N GLY A 353 27.37 22.02 -5.28
CA GLY A 353 26.46 22.11 -6.45
C GLY A 353 25.11 21.44 -6.27
N THR A 354 24.93 20.65 -5.22
CA THR A 354 23.78 19.76 -5.02
C THR A 354 22.73 20.26 -4.02
N VAL A 355 23.05 21.31 -3.28
CA VAL A 355 22.10 21.97 -2.37
C VAL A 355 21.01 22.66 -3.18
N PRO A 356 19.74 22.64 -2.73
CA PRO A 356 18.62 23.25 -3.46
C PRO A 356 18.92 24.71 -3.87
N LYS A 357 18.54 25.06 -5.10
CA LYS A 357 18.69 26.39 -5.66
C LYS A 357 17.37 27.15 -5.75
N ARG A 358 16.26 26.45 -5.83
CA ARG A 358 14.91 27.03 -5.83
C ARG A 358 14.14 26.54 -4.62
N TYR A 359 13.42 27.43 -3.97
CA TYR A 359 12.65 27.17 -2.77
C TYR A 359 11.20 27.61 -2.98
N ARG A 360 10.24 26.83 -2.49
CA ARG A 360 8.83 27.19 -2.37
C ARG A 360 8.39 26.93 -0.94
N PHE A 361 7.75 27.90 -0.34
CA PHE A 361 7.13 27.77 0.96
C PHE A 361 5.64 27.56 0.72
N VAL A 362 5.12 26.45 1.25
CA VAL A 362 3.75 25.99 1.01
C VAL A 362 3.11 25.63 2.34
N ASP A 363 1.79 25.74 2.41
CA ASP A 363 1.04 25.35 3.61
C ASP A 363 0.98 23.82 3.75
N GLU A 364 0.94 23.11 2.62
CA GLU A 364 1.00 21.66 2.57
C GLU A 364 1.71 21.15 1.31
N LEU A 365 2.33 19.97 1.43
CA LEU A 365 2.95 19.30 0.28
C LEU A 365 1.92 18.57 -0.55
N PRO A 366 2.06 18.53 -1.89
CA PRO A 366 1.13 17.81 -2.76
C PRO A 366 1.24 16.30 -2.53
N ARG A 367 0.26 15.73 -1.84
CA ARG A 367 0.17 14.30 -1.52
C ARG A 367 -1.09 13.71 -2.13
N ASN A 368 -1.01 12.43 -2.50
CA ASN A 368 -2.20 11.68 -2.87
C ASN A 368 -2.96 11.20 -1.61
N ALA A 369 -4.12 10.55 -1.81
CA ALA A 369 -4.95 10.03 -0.72
C ALA A 369 -4.21 9.05 0.23
N GLN A 370 -3.09 8.45 -0.21
CA GLN A 370 -2.23 7.59 0.61
C GLN A 370 -1.11 8.35 1.33
N GLY A 371 -1.07 9.67 1.24
CA GLY A 371 -0.03 10.49 1.84
C GLY A 371 1.32 10.49 1.08
N LYS A 372 1.39 9.91 -0.14
CA LYS A 372 2.61 9.93 -0.96
C LYS A 372 2.73 11.22 -1.74
N ILE A 373 3.95 11.78 -1.79
CA ILE A 373 4.26 12.96 -2.60
C ILE A 373 3.96 12.68 -4.08
N GLN A 374 3.18 13.56 -4.70
CA GLN A 374 2.91 13.60 -6.14
C GLN A 374 4.01 14.41 -6.84
N VAL A 375 4.96 13.69 -7.46
CA VAL A 375 6.16 14.32 -8.05
C VAL A 375 5.80 15.27 -9.21
N SER A 376 4.74 14.98 -9.98
CA SER A 376 4.25 15.88 -11.03
C SER A 376 3.79 17.21 -10.45
N ALA A 377 2.87 17.18 -9.48
CA ALA A 377 2.37 18.37 -8.82
C ALA A 377 3.49 19.13 -8.06
N LEU A 378 4.45 18.38 -7.47
CA LEU A 378 5.62 18.99 -6.85
C LEU A 378 6.49 19.74 -7.88
N ARG A 379 6.66 19.22 -9.11
CA ARG A 379 7.38 19.91 -10.20
C ARG A 379 6.64 21.14 -10.69
N GLU A 380 5.31 21.09 -10.78
CA GLU A 380 4.47 22.20 -11.21
C GLU A 380 4.65 23.42 -10.30
N LEU A 381 4.87 23.24 -8.99
CA LEU A 381 5.20 24.36 -8.07
C LEU A 381 6.42 25.16 -8.51
N PHE A 382 7.31 24.57 -9.31
CA PHE A 382 8.53 25.22 -9.80
C PHE A 382 8.48 25.62 -11.26
N ALA A 383 7.43 25.17 -12.02
CA ALA A 383 7.22 25.54 -13.41
C ALA A 383 6.59 26.94 -13.56
N GLU A 384 5.74 27.33 -12.60
CA GLU A 384 5.15 28.65 -12.59
C GLU A 384 6.20 29.74 -12.31
N SER A 385 6.43 30.61 -13.28
CA SER A 385 7.31 31.77 -13.21
C SER A 385 6.69 32.89 -12.36
N GLY A 386 6.37 32.59 -11.11
CA GLY A 386 5.76 33.52 -10.17
C GLY A 386 6.58 33.60 -8.89
N SER A 387 7.25 34.74 -8.69
CA SER A 387 7.96 35.17 -7.46
C SER A 387 9.15 34.29 -7.03
N MET A 388 10.33 34.63 -7.57
CA MET A 388 11.60 34.28 -6.90
C MET A 388 11.72 35.03 -5.58
N VAL A 389 11.90 34.30 -4.49
CA VAL A 389 12.64 34.76 -3.32
C VAL A 389 13.88 33.91 -3.19
#